data_2fdcf83433f64c1472e4a2758f23c39d
#
_entry.id   2fdcf83433f64c1472e4a2758f23c39d
#
_cell.length_a   1.000
_cell.length_b   1.000
_cell.length_c   1.000
_cell.angle_alpha   90.00
_cell.angle_beta   90.00
_cell.angle_gamma   90.00
#
_symmetry.space_group_name_H-M   'P 1'
#
loop_
_entity.id
_entity.type
_entity.pdbx_description
1 polymer ?
#
loop_
_entity_poly.entity_id
_entity_poly.type
_entity_poly.pdbx_seq_one_letter_code
_entity_poly.pdbx_strand_id
1 'polypeptide(L)'
;NGYDSLHQLPGGMRFRFVDAGHILGSASLELWFRDGGRDKKIVFSGDIGKNGNPIIRDPQHITEADYVVIESTYGNRFHKDLEASIEELAKAVKETFKRGGNVLLPSFAVGRTQDVLYILDRLVKEGALKDLDVYVDSPLADRATKIYMAHPEFFDAEAVNSFKFRSSAGMRIHFTTTIEESQKINRIKSGAVIIAGSGMCEGGRIRHHFKHNIWRRECSIIFTGFQVPGTLGRYIVDGAKSAYILGEEMAIRAKVYTIGGFSAHADQGELLEWLGAFTNNPRVFIVHGEEPVALEFEKTVREKLGLTTYVPHPGEELEI
;
A
#
# COMPACT_ATOMS: atom_id res chain seq x y z
N ASN A 1 -12.99 18.69 1.27
CA ASN A 1 -12.05 19.65 1.87
C ASN A 1 -10.69 19.41 1.24
N GLY A 2 -10.05 20.49 0.73
CA GLY A 2 -8.69 20.40 0.20
C GLY A 2 -7.66 20.30 1.34
N TYR A 3 -6.46 19.81 1.02
CA TYR A 3 -5.32 19.91 1.93
C TYR A 3 -4.99 21.37 2.25
N ASP A 4 -4.32 21.59 3.36
CA ASP A 4 -3.82 22.86 3.87
C ASP A 4 -4.88 23.93 4.18
N SER A 5 -6.16 23.60 4.05
CA SER A 5 -7.28 24.48 4.38
C SER A 5 -7.66 24.34 5.83
N LEU A 6 -7.66 25.46 6.57
CA LEU A 6 -8.09 25.49 7.97
C LEU A 6 -9.61 25.57 8.07
N HIS A 7 -10.20 24.62 8.78
CA HIS A 7 -11.64 24.53 9.01
C HIS A 7 -11.95 24.76 10.49
N GLN A 8 -13.14 25.31 10.77
CA GLN A 8 -13.65 25.50 12.12
C GLN A 8 -14.72 24.47 12.45
N LEU A 9 -14.67 23.96 13.67
CA LEU A 9 -15.67 23.07 14.27
C LEU A 9 -16.45 23.81 15.36
N PRO A 10 -17.66 23.33 15.73
CA PRO A 10 -18.36 23.79 16.91
C PRO A 10 -17.47 23.71 18.16
N GLY A 11 -17.63 24.66 19.09
CA GLY A 11 -16.82 24.71 20.32
C GLY A 11 -15.45 25.36 20.15
N GLY A 12 -15.18 26.00 19.01
CA GLY A 12 -13.93 26.76 18.77
C GLY A 12 -12.73 25.92 18.35
N MET A 13 -12.92 24.62 18.17
CA MET A 13 -11.87 23.75 17.61
C MET A 13 -11.63 24.07 16.14
N ARG A 14 -10.41 23.83 15.67
CA ARG A 14 -10.00 24.00 14.27
C ARG A 14 -9.26 22.75 13.81
N PHE A 15 -9.37 22.42 12.54
CA PHE A 15 -8.59 21.31 11.96
C PHE A 15 -8.09 21.64 10.57
N ARG A 16 -7.05 20.92 10.17
CA ARG A 16 -6.46 20.95 8.82
C ARG A 16 -6.02 19.55 8.43
N PHE A 17 -6.24 19.20 7.16
CA PHE A 17 -5.65 18.00 6.57
C PHE A 17 -4.36 18.37 5.85
N VAL A 18 -3.35 17.52 6.04
CA VAL A 18 -2.03 17.62 5.42
C VAL A 18 -1.79 16.33 4.64
N ASP A 19 -1.21 16.41 3.44
CA ASP A 19 -0.99 15.22 2.61
C ASP A 19 -0.08 14.21 3.32
N ALA A 20 -0.58 13.00 3.53
CA ALA A 20 0.17 11.92 4.18
C ALA A 20 0.96 11.04 3.20
N GLY A 21 0.83 11.24 1.88
CA GLY A 21 1.61 10.56 0.84
C GLY A 21 1.43 9.04 0.75
N HIS A 22 0.44 8.46 1.45
CA HIS A 22 0.25 7.01 1.51
C HIS A 22 -0.52 6.45 0.31
N ILE A 23 -1.71 6.98 0.07
CA ILE A 23 -2.55 6.74 -1.10
C ILE A 23 -3.23 8.06 -1.49
N LEU A 24 -3.82 8.13 -2.68
CA LEU A 24 -4.55 9.33 -3.10
C LEU A 24 -5.66 9.67 -2.11
N GLY A 25 -5.59 10.86 -1.51
CA GLY A 25 -6.55 11.34 -0.53
C GLY A 25 -6.23 10.97 0.93
N SER A 26 -5.12 10.28 1.21
CA SER A 26 -4.64 10.06 2.58
C SER A 26 -4.21 11.37 3.23
N ALA A 27 -4.47 11.53 4.51
CA ALA A 27 -4.17 12.77 5.22
C ALA A 27 -3.71 12.54 6.65
N SER A 28 -2.72 13.31 7.06
CA SER A 28 -2.50 13.60 8.48
C SER A 28 -3.49 14.70 8.91
N LEU A 29 -4.01 14.56 10.12
CA LEU A 29 -4.97 15.51 10.70
C LEU A 29 -4.30 16.34 11.79
N GLU A 30 -4.27 17.65 11.64
CA GLU A 30 -3.93 18.59 12.69
C GLU A 30 -5.23 19.09 13.33
N LEU A 31 -5.34 19.00 14.65
CA LEU A 31 -6.49 19.47 15.41
C LEU A 31 -6.04 20.43 16.51
N TRP A 32 -6.58 21.65 16.49
CA TRP A 32 -6.39 22.65 17.54
C TRP A 32 -7.61 22.69 18.44
N PHE A 33 -7.36 22.68 19.73
CA PHE A 33 -8.39 22.73 20.77
C PHE A 33 -7.91 23.57 21.97
N ARG A 34 -8.82 23.94 22.85
CA ARG A 34 -8.50 24.65 24.09
C ARG A 34 -8.59 23.71 25.27
N ASP A 35 -7.54 23.71 26.07
CA ASP A 35 -7.46 22.98 27.32
C ASP A 35 -6.89 23.89 28.41
N GLY A 36 -7.59 24.00 29.58
CA GLY A 36 -7.17 24.86 30.68
C GLY A 36 -6.93 26.35 30.31
N GLY A 37 -7.62 26.85 29.26
CA GLY A 37 -7.43 28.21 28.75
C GLY A 37 -6.23 28.38 27.81
N ARG A 38 -5.49 27.31 27.49
CA ARG A 38 -4.36 27.30 26.57
C ARG A 38 -4.77 26.64 25.24
N ASP A 39 -4.28 27.18 24.14
CA ASP A 39 -4.40 26.53 22.85
C ASP A 39 -3.43 25.33 22.79
N LYS A 40 -3.93 24.17 22.42
CA LYS A 40 -3.21 22.92 22.25
C LYS A 40 -3.39 22.38 20.83
N LYS A 41 -2.40 21.64 20.36
CA LYS A 41 -2.42 21.01 19.04
C LYS A 41 -2.10 19.53 19.16
N ILE A 42 -3.00 18.68 18.65
CA ILE A 42 -2.74 17.25 18.45
C ILE A 42 -2.68 16.95 16.95
N VAL A 43 -1.74 16.10 16.57
CA VAL A 43 -1.56 15.61 15.21
C VAL A 43 -1.81 14.11 15.17
N PHE A 44 -2.70 13.67 14.29
CA PHE A 44 -2.88 12.26 13.95
C PHE A 44 -2.20 12.02 12.61
N SER A 45 -1.22 11.15 12.56
CA SER A 45 -0.48 10.89 11.32
C SER A 45 -1.37 10.32 10.21
N GLY A 46 -2.42 9.55 10.58
CA GLY A 46 -2.98 8.59 9.64
C GLY A 46 -1.90 7.59 9.23
N ASP A 47 -2.10 6.93 8.10
CA ASP A 47 -1.07 6.10 7.48
C ASP A 47 -0.12 7.01 6.69
N ILE A 48 1.16 7.01 7.06
CA ILE A 48 2.20 7.82 6.42
C ILE A 48 2.77 7.06 5.22
N GLY A 49 2.88 7.74 4.09
CA GLY A 49 3.50 7.20 2.89
C GLY A 49 5.02 7.11 2.97
N LYS A 50 5.60 6.26 2.15
CA LYS A 50 7.05 6.24 1.95
C LYS A 50 7.49 7.36 0.99
N ASN A 51 8.71 7.83 1.14
CA ASN A 51 9.34 8.72 0.19
C ASN A 51 9.58 8.03 -1.17
N GLY A 52 9.49 8.77 -2.26
CA GLY A 52 9.67 8.24 -3.62
C GLY A 52 8.55 7.29 -4.05
N ASN A 53 7.32 7.53 -3.63
CA ASN A 53 6.17 6.80 -4.15
C ASN A 53 6.08 6.97 -5.67
N PRO A 54 5.81 5.90 -6.46
CA PRO A 54 5.83 5.99 -7.92
C PRO A 54 4.82 6.95 -8.55
N ILE A 55 3.74 7.30 -7.87
CA ILE A 55 2.65 8.08 -8.45
C ILE A 55 2.36 9.35 -7.68
N ILE A 56 2.18 9.26 -6.36
CA ILE A 56 1.74 10.37 -5.51
C ILE A 56 2.93 11.04 -4.85
N ARG A 57 2.74 12.29 -4.44
CA ARG A 57 3.76 13.08 -3.74
C ARG A 57 4.15 12.46 -2.41
N ASP A 58 5.35 12.79 -1.95
CA ASP A 58 5.85 12.43 -0.64
C ASP A 58 5.01 13.04 0.49
N PRO A 59 4.98 12.42 1.69
CA PRO A 59 4.29 12.96 2.84
C PRO A 59 4.82 14.34 3.24
N GLN A 60 3.92 15.25 3.58
CA GLN A 60 4.29 16.56 4.09
C GLN A 60 4.69 16.46 5.56
N HIS A 61 5.73 17.24 5.94
CA HIS A 61 6.19 17.34 7.31
C HIS A 61 5.37 18.38 8.08
N ILE A 62 5.08 18.06 9.34
CA ILE A 62 4.45 18.96 10.30
C ILE A 62 5.51 19.30 11.37
N THR A 63 5.67 20.57 11.70
CA THR A 63 6.80 21.06 12.49
C THR A 63 6.52 21.32 13.96
N GLU A 64 5.24 21.41 14.35
CA GLU A 64 4.85 21.71 15.72
C GLU A 64 3.58 20.95 16.12
N ALA A 65 3.56 20.39 17.31
CA ALA A 65 2.40 19.82 17.99
C ALA A 65 2.66 19.69 19.50
N ASP A 66 1.64 19.72 20.34
CA ASP A 66 1.77 19.31 21.74
C ASP A 66 1.72 17.78 21.86
N TYR A 67 0.91 17.14 21.01
CA TYR A 67 0.70 15.69 20.99
C TYR A 67 0.73 15.17 19.57
N VAL A 68 1.30 13.99 19.40
CA VAL A 68 1.34 13.27 18.11
C VAL A 68 0.85 11.85 18.32
N VAL A 69 -0.09 11.42 17.50
CA VAL A 69 -0.53 10.02 17.39
C VAL A 69 -0.01 9.50 16.05
N ILE A 70 0.93 8.56 16.09
CA ILE A 70 1.62 8.06 14.90
C ILE A 70 1.43 6.57 14.70
N GLU A 71 1.31 6.15 13.42
CA GLU A 71 1.34 4.74 13.02
C GLU A 71 2.69 4.08 13.32
N SER A 72 2.71 2.73 13.34
CA SER A 72 3.92 1.93 13.52
C SER A 72 3.93 0.64 12.69
N THR A 73 3.26 0.59 11.56
CA THR A 73 3.11 -0.61 10.71
C THR A 73 4.46 -1.23 10.36
N TYR A 74 5.45 -0.43 10.02
CA TYR A 74 6.82 -0.84 9.75
C TYR A 74 7.84 -0.25 10.73
N GLY A 75 7.43 0.03 11.96
CA GLY A 75 8.25 0.69 12.98
C GLY A 75 9.53 -0.07 13.39
N ASN A 76 9.70 -1.33 13.00
CA ASN A 76 10.85 -2.15 13.35
C ASN A 76 11.68 -2.63 12.15
N ARG A 77 11.45 -2.11 10.94
CA ARG A 77 12.15 -2.60 9.75
C ARG A 77 12.25 -1.53 8.67
N PHE A 78 13.21 -1.74 7.77
CA PHE A 78 13.42 -0.92 6.58
C PHE A 78 12.86 -1.62 5.34
N HIS A 79 12.44 -0.82 4.37
CA HIS A 79 12.00 -1.34 3.08
C HIS A 79 13.20 -1.79 2.24
N LYS A 80 12.95 -2.77 1.39
CA LYS A 80 13.83 -3.10 0.29
C LYS A 80 13.84 -1.95 -0.70
N ASP A 81 14.97 -1.72 -1.34
CA ASP A 81 15.12 -0.75 -2.41
C ASP A 81 14.04 -0.94 -3.50
N LEU A 82 13.46 0.17 -3.98
CA LEU A 82 12.37 0.15 -4.94
C LEU A 82 12.82 -0.36 -6.30
N GLU A 83 13.99 0.09 -6.80
CA GLU A 83 14.50 -0.32 -8.12
C GLU A 83 14.84 -1.82 -8.12
N ALA A 84 15.49 -2.32 -7.07
CA ALA A 84 15.74 -3.76 -6.91
C ALA A 84 14.44 -4.57 -6.87
N SER A 85 13.37 -4.01 -6.30
CA SER A 85 12.04 -4.65 -6.26
C SER A 85 11.35 -4.62 -7.62
N ILE A 86 11.55 -3.56 -8.42
CA ILE A 86 11.05 -3.46 -9.80
C ILE A 86 11.76 -4.48 -10.69
N GLU A 87 13.08 -4.63 -10.56
CA GLU A 87 13.84 -5.67 -11.29
C GLU A 87 13.38 -7.08 -10.93
N GLU A 88 13.10 -7.34 -9.64
CA GLU A 88 12.57 -8.63 -9.17
C GLU A 88 11.19 -8.92 -9.76
N LEU A 89 10.31 -7.92 -9.83
CA LEU A 89 9.01 -8.04 -10.48
C LEU A 89 9.16 -8.39 -11.96
N ALA A 90 10.01 -7.65 -12.69
CA ALA A 90 10.28 -7.90 -14.10
C ALA A 90 10.79 -9.33 -14.34
N LYS A 91 11.72 -9.78 -13.49
CA LYS A 91 12.27 -11.15 -13.52
C LYS A 91 11.19 -12.19 -13.27
N ALA A 92 10.35 -11.99 -12.23
CA ALA A 92 9.28 -12.91 -11.88
C ALA A 92 8.25 -13.07 -13.01
N VAL A 93 7.87 -11.96 -13.67
CA VAL A 93 6.97 -11.98 -14.83
C VAL A 93 7.62 -12.73 -16.01
N LYS A 94 8.86 -12.40 -16.39
CA LYS A 94 9.59 -13.05 -17.48
C LYS A 94 9.72 -14.57 -17.28
N GLU A 95 10.15 -14.98 -16.09
CA GLU A 95 10.29 -16.39 -15.73
C GLU A 95 8.96 -17.13 -15.81
N THR A 96 7.87 -16.50 -15.36
CA THR A 96 6.54 -17.10 -15.40
C THR A 96 6.05 -17.29 -16.82
N PHE A 97 6.19 -16.28 -17.66
CA PHE A 97 5.78 -16.37 -19.06
C PHE A 97 6.64 -17.39 -19.85
N LYS A 98 7.94 -17.46 -19.56
CA LYS A 98 8.83 -18.51 -20.14
C LYS A 98 8.39 -19.93 -19.77
N ARG A 99 7.78 -20.13 -18.57
CA ARG A 99 7.20 -21.42 -18.17
C ARG A 99 5.82 -21.70 -18.78
N GLY A 100 5.23 -20.74 -19.51
CA GLY A 100 3.87 -20.87 -20.06
C GLY A 100 2.77 -20.67 -19.02
N GLY A 101 3.02 -19.89 -17.98
CA GLY A 101 2.06 -19.59 -16.90
C GLY A 101 1.49 -18.18 -16.94
N ASN A 102 0.59 -17.92 -15.99
CA ASN A 102 0.05 -16.61 -15.65
C ASN A 102 0.66 -16.11 -14.35
N VAL A 103 0.74 -14.80 -14.21
CA VAL A 103 1.07 -14.11 -12.96
C VAL A 103 -0.22 -13.73 -12.25
N LEU A 104 -0.36 -14.14 -11.00
CA LEU A 104 -1.43 -13.74 -10.10
C LEU A 104 -0.89 -12.72 -9.11
N LEU A 105 -1.51 -11.56 -9.04
CA LEU A 105 -1.06 -10.44 -8.22
C LEU A 105 -2.19 -9.99 -7.30
N PRO A 106 -2.28 -10.56 -6.08
CA PRO A 106 -3.22 -10.08 -5.07
C PRO A 106 -2.95 -8.61 -4.77
N SER A 107 -3.97 -7.75 -4.89
CA SER A 107 -3.77 -6.30 -4.75
C SER A 107 -4.97 -5.62 -4.12
N PHE A 108 -4.70 -4.57 -3.34
CA PHE A 108 -5.73 -3.63 -2.94
C PHE A 108 -6.19 -2.81 -4.15
N ALA A 109 -7.47 -2.51 -4.19
CA ALA A 109 -8.08 -1.82 -5.32
C ALA A 109 -7.65 -0.35 -5.43
N VAL A 110 -7.28 0.26 -4.30
CA VAL A 110 -6.81 1.66 -4.20
C VAL A 110 -5.33 1.66 -3.81
N GLY A 111 -4.55 2.51 -4.44
CA GLY A 111 -3.10 2.66 -4.27
C GLY A 111 -2.33 1.56 -4.99
N ARG A 112 -2.23 0.38 -4.41
CA ARG A 112 -1.38 -0.72 -4.88
C ARG A 112 -1.63 -1.14 -6.32
N THR A 113 -2.88 -1.23 -6.75
CA THR A 113 -3.19 -1.58 -8.14
C THR A 113 -2.64 -0.53 -9.10
N GLN A 114 -2.76 0.76 -8.76
CA GLN A 114 -2.28 1.86 -9.58
C GLN A 114 -0.74 1.87 -9.63
N ASP A 115 -0.06 1.67 -8.49
CA ASP A 115 1.40 1.58 -8.43
C ASP A 115 1.94 0.44 -9.31
N VAL A 116 1.33 -0.74 -9.22
CA VAL A 116 1.73 -1.89 -10.05
C VAL A 116 1.52 -1.61 -11.54
N LEU A 117 0.40 -0.98 -11.92
CA LEU A 117 0.14 -0.60 -13.31
C LEU A 117 1.19 0.39 -13.83
N TYR A 118 1.55 1.39 -13.03
CA TYR A 118 2.59 2.36 -13.35
C TYR A 118 3.94 1.67 -13.58
N ILE A 119 4.33 0.80 -12.66
CA ILE A 119 5.61 0.08 -12.73
C ILE A 119 5.65 -0.87 -13.94
N LEU A 120 4.57 -1.59 -14.23
CA LEU A 120 4.49 -2.45 -15.41
C LEU A 120 4.59 -1.63 -16.71
N ASP A 121 3.96 -0.46 -16.79
CA ASP A 121 4.06 0.44 -17.93
C ASP A 121 5.49 0.98 -18.11
N ARG A 122 6.15 1.37 -17.01
CA ARG A 122 7.57 1.76 -16.99
C ARG A 122 8.45 0.64 -17.52
N LEU A 123 8.31 -0.59 -17.02
CA LEU A 123 9.07 -1.76 -17.46
C LEU A 123 8.88 -2.07 -18.94
N VAL A 124 7.70 -1.83 -19.49
CA VAL A 124 7.43 -2.00 -20.92
C VAL A 124 8.09 -0.87 -21.74
N LYS A 125 8.00 0.38 -21.31
CA LYS A 125 8.66 1.53 -21.97
C LYS A 125 10.18 1.39 -22.00
N GLU A 126 10.77 0.89 -20.94
CA GLU A 126 12.21 0.60 -20.83
C GLU A 126 12.63 -0.67 -21.63
N GLY A 127 11.68 -1.39 -22.21
CA GLY A 127 11.95 -2.62 -22.97
C GLY A 127 12.27 -3.83 -22.08
N ALA A 128 12.14 -3.70 -20.76
CA ALA A 128 12.34 -4.81 -19.84
C ALA A 128 11.24 -5.86 -19.93
N LEU A 129 10.00 -5.46 -20.23
CA LEU A 129 8.89 -6.36 -20.56
C LEU A 129 8.36 -6.03 -21.96
N LYS A 130 7.71 -7.01 -22.63
CA LYS A 130 7.16 -6.83 -23.98
C LYS A 130 5.83 -7.57 -24.09
N ASP A 131 4.91 -6.99 -24.89
CA ASP A 131 3.62 -7.61 -25.24
C ASP A 131 2.81 -8.08 -24.02
N LEU A 132 2.66 -7.20 -23.05
CA LEU A 132 2.05 -7.49 -21.75
C LEU A 132 0.55 -7.32 -21.80
N ASP A 133 -0.21 -8.38 -21.48
CA ASP A 133 -1.64 -8.34 -21.20
C ASP A 133 -1.87 -8.31 -19.68
N VAL A 134 -2.44 -7.20 -19.19
CA VAL A 134 -2.73 -6.98 -17.77
C VAL A 134 -4.24 -6.94 -17.58
N TYR A 135 -4.77 -7.85 -16.78
CA TYR A 135 -6.18 -7.92 -16.42
C TYR A 135 -6.36 -7.40 -15.00
N VAL A 136 -7.07 -6.27 -14.86
CA VAL A 136 -7.47 -5.70 -13.56
C VAL A 136 -8.89 -6.17 -13.27
N ASP A 137 -9.02 -7.26 -12.53
CA ASP A 137 -10.30 -7.87 -12.24
C ASP A 137 -10.89 -7.35 -10.92
N SER A 138 -11.28 -6.09 -10.93
CA SER A 138 -11.88 -5.39 -9.79
C SER A 138 -12.68 -4.16 -10.24
N PRO A 139 -14.02 -4.16 -10.06
CA PRO A 139 -14.84 -2.97 -10.32
C PRO A 139 -14.44 -1.76 -9.46
N LEU A 140 -13.94 -2.01 -8.24
CA LEU A 140 -13.48 -0.94 -7.36
C LEU A 140 -12.16 -0.35 -7.87
N ALA A 141 -11.23 -1.19 -8.35
CA ALA A 141 -9.97 -0.72 -8.91
C ALA A 141 -10.17 0.09 -10.20
N ASP A 142 -11.13 -0.30 -11.06
CA ASP A 142 -11.50 0.51 -12.25
C ASP A 142 -11.96 1.91 -11.83
N ARG A 143 -12.87 2.00 -10.84
CA ARG A 143 -13.35 3.29 -10.32
C ARG A 143 -12.23 4.09 -9.66
N ALA A 144 -11.41 3.46 -8.82
CA ALA A 144 -10.28 4.12 -8.17
C ALA A 144 -9.29 4.68 -9.21
N THR A 145 -8.97 3.89 -10.25
CA THR A 145 -8.07 4.33 -11.32
C THR A 145 -8.62 5.56 -12.07
N LYS A 146 -9.94 5.61 -12.30
CA LYS A 146 -10.59 6.79 -12.89
C LYS A 146 -10.47 8.04 -12.00
N ILE A 147 -10.58 7.86 -10.66
CA ILE A 147 -10.38 8.95 -9.70
C ILE A 147 -8.91 9.43 -9.73
N TYR A 148 -7.94 8.51 -9.72
CA TYR A 148 -6.53 8.87 -9.89
C TYR A 148 -6.32 9.73 -11.15
N MET A 149 -6.87 9.32 -12.28
CA MET A 149 -6.77 10.07 -13.54
C MET A 149 -7.43 11.45 -13.50
N ALA A 150 -8.45 11.64 -12.66
CA ALA A 150 -9.14 12.92 -12.50
C ALA A 150 -8.38 13.91 -11.58
N HIS A 151 -7.38 13.44 -10.84
CA HIS A 151 -6.65 14.23 -9.84
C HIS A 151 -5.12 14.19 -10.01
N PRO A 152 -4.60 14.52 -11.20
CA PRO A 152 -3.16 14.53 -11.46
C PRO A 152 -2.41 15.60 -10.63
N GLU A 153 -3.11 16.57 -10.04
CA GLU A 153 -2.55 17.58 -9.16
C GLU A 153 -1.92 17.03 -7.87
N PHE A 154 -2.24 15.78 -7.51
CA PHE A 154 -1.64 15.09 -6.37
C PHE A 154 -0.51 14.13 -6.75
N PHE A 155 -0.21 14.04 -8.04
CA PHE A 155 0.88 13.21 -8.53
C PHE A 155 2.23 13.90 -8.36
N ASP A 156 3.25 13.10 -8.31
CA ASP A 156 4.61 13.56 -8.47
C ASP A 156 4.84 14.06 -9.92
N ALA A 157 5.86 14.90 -10.13
CA ALA A 157 6.11 15.54 -11.41
C ALA A 157 6.44 14.53 -12.53
N GLU A 158 7.07 13.41 -12.21
CA GLU A 158 7.40 12.35 -13.16
C GLU A 158 6.15 11.60 -13.61
N ALA A 159 5.29 11.22 -12.65
CA ALA A 159 4.05 10.52 -12.92
C ALA A 159 3.06 11.33 -13.75
N VAL A 160 2.95 12.64 -13.51
CA VAL A 160 2.09 13.56 -14.33
C VAL A 160 2.44 13.46 -15.81
N ASN A 161 3.73 13.39 -16.12
CA ASN A 161 4.21 13.43 -17.51
C ASN A 161 4.23 12.05 -18.18
N SER A 162 4.38 10.97 -17.41
CA SER A 162 4.70 9.66 -17.96
C SER A 162 3.53 8.69 -17.95
N PHE A 163 2.56 8.82 -17.04
CA PHE A 163 1.57 7.78 -16.82
C PHE A 163 0.13 8.20 -17.13
N LYS A 164 -0.55 7.44 -17.96
CA LYS A 164 -1.92 7.75 -18.43
C LYS A 164 -2.94 6.64 -18.12
N PHE A 165 -2.63 5.64 -17.31
CA PHE A 165 -3.50 4.48 -16.99
C PHE A 165 -4.25 3.89 -18.20
N ARG A 166 -3.63 3.97 -19.38
CA ARG A 166 -4.17 3.47 -20.63
C ARG A 166 -3.18 2.49 -21.26
N SER A 167 -3.68 1.65 -22.13
CA SER A 167 -2.81 0.80 -22.94
C SER A 167 -1.75 1.65 -23.65
N SER A 168 -0.50 1.28 -23.50
CA SER A 168 0.65 1.87 -24.18
C SER A 168 1.20 0.91 -25.25
N ALA A 169 2.12 1.35 -26.07
CA ALA A 169 2.76 0.47 -27.03
C ALA A 169 3.46 -0.67 -26.28
N GLY A 170 2.97 -1.91 -26.46
CA GLY A 170 3.50 -3.11 -25.80
C GLY A 170 2.83 -3.49 -24.46
N MET A 171 1.86 -2.72 -23.96
CA MET A 171 1.03 -3.09 -22.81
C MET A 171 -0.46 -2.84 -23.07
N ARG A 172 -1.28 -3.85 -22.86
CA ARG A 172 -2.75 -3.78 -22.94
C ARG A 172 -3.34 -3.98 -21.55
N ILE A 173 -4.12 -3.00 -21.08
CA ILE A 173 -4.80 -3.06 -19.79
C ILE A 173 -6.27 -3.36 -20.03
N HIS A 174 -6.77 -4.43 -19.41
CA HIS A 174 -8.16 -4.89 -19.49
C HIS A 174 -8.81 -4.76 -18.11
N PHE A 175 -9.68 -3.75 -17.93
CA PHE A 175 -10.50 -3.66 -16.74
C PHE A 175 -11.75 -4.51 -16.92
N THR A 176 -12.04 -5.39 -15.95
CA THR A 176 -13.20 -6.24 -15.96
C THR A 176 -14.13 -5.89 -14.81
N THR A 177 -15.36 -5.55 -15.13
CA THR A 177 -16.35 -5.08 -14.16
C THR A 177 -17.45 -6.11 -13.91
N THR A 178 -17.80 -6.92 -14.91
CA THR A 178 -18.85 -7.93 -14.81
C THR A 178 -18.32 -9.31 -14.40
N ILE A 179 -19.22 -10.19 -13.98
CA ILE A 179 -18.88 -11.58 -13.62
C ILE A 179 -18.46 -12.37 -14.88
N GLU A 180 -19.15 -12.15 -15.99
CA GLU A 180 -18.91 -12.81 -17.27
C GLU A 180 -17.51 -12.48 -17.82
N GLU A 181 -17.09 -11.22 -17.70
CA GLU A 181 -15.73 -10.78 -18.07
C GLU A 181 -14.69 -11.44 -17.19
N SER A 182 -14.90 -11.45 -15.86
CA SER A 182 -14.04 -12.12 -14.89
C SER A 182 -13.87 -13.61 -15.19
N GLN A 183 -14.96 -14.30 -15.52
CA GLN A 183 -14.92 -15.72 -15.86
C GLN A 183 -14.13 -16.02 -17.15
N LYS A 184 -14.11 -15.09 -18.13
CA LYS A 184 -13.31 -15.26 -19.36
C LYS A 184 -11.80 -15.31 -19.05
N ILE A 185 -11.32 -14.58 -18.04
CA ILE A 185 -9.92 -14.58 -17.63
C ILE A 185 -9.46 -15.99 -17.22
N ASN A 186 -10.34 -16.78 -16.58
CA ASN A 186 -10.04 -18.14 -16.15
C ASN A 186 -9.72 -19.11 -17.31
N ARG A 187 -10.05 -18.74 -18.55
CA ARG A 187 -9.73 -19.52 -19.76
C ARG A 187 -8.33 -19.23 -20.32
N ILE A 188 -7.68 -18.15 -19.85
CA ILE A 188 -6.34 -17.77 -20.29
C ILE A 188 -5.32 -18.75 -19.71
N LYS A 189 -4.60 -19.43 -20.59
CA LYS A 189 -3.64 -20.48 -20.18
C LYS A 189 -2.27 -19.91 -19.82
N SER A 190 -1.83 -18.83 -20.47
CA SER A 190 -0.49 -18.27 -20.27
C SER A 190 -0.41 -16.81 -20.71
N GLY A 191 0.62 -16.10 -20.24
CA GLY A 191 1.00 -14.78 -20.73
C GLY A 191 0.17 -13.62 -20.19
N ALA A 192 -0.64 -13.85 -19.15
CA ALA A 192 -1.42 -12.79 -18.50
C ALA A 192 -0.85 -12.43 -17.13
N VAL A 193 -0.87 -11.14 -16.81
CA VAL A 193 -0.79 -10.62 -15.43
C VAL A 193 -2.21 -10.34 -14.95
N ILE A 194 -2.64 -11.01 -13.90
CA ILE A 194 -3.99 -10.92 -13.34
C ILE A 194 -3.90 -10.23 -11.98
N ILE A 195 -4.39 -9.00 -11.91
CA ILE A 195 -4.45 -8.17 -10.69
C ILE A 195 -5.88 -8.22 -10.16
N ALA A 196 -6.07 -8.68 -8.93
CA ALA A 196 -7.40 -8.79 -8.35
C ALA A 196 -7.37 -8.62 -6.82
N GLY A 197 -8.42 -8.06 -6.25
CA GLY A 197 -8.63 -7.99 -4.80
C GLY A 197 -9.14 -9.31 -4.21
N SER A 198 -8.93 -9.53 -2.92
CA SER A 198 -8.32 -8.64 -1.93
C SER A 198 -6.79 -8.85 -1.85
N GLY A 199 -6.08 -7.84 -1.35
CA GLY A 199 -4.61 -7.91 -1.19
C GLY A 199 -4.14 -8.96 -0.20
N MET A 200 -4.96 -9.30 0.82
CA MET A 200 -4.70 -10.34 1.82
C MET A 200 -5.30 -11.71 1.45
N CYS A 201 -5.93 -11.82 0.30
CA CYS A 201 -6.58 -13.03 -0.23
C CYS A 201 -7.78 -13.58 0.58
N GLU A 202 -8.28 -12.83 1.58
CA GLU A 202 -9.41 -13.25 2.41
C GLU A 202 -10.76 -13.24 1.67
N GLY A 203 -10.85 -12.49 0.58
CA GLY A 203 -12.07 -12.35 -0.23
C GLY A 203 -11.75 -11.93 -1.66
N GLY A 204 -12.80 -11.56 -2.39
CA GLY A 204 -12.68 -10.98 -3.72
C GLY A 204 -12.35 -11.98 -4.83
N ARG A 205 -12.16 -11.43 -6.03
CA ARG A 205 -12.00 -12.20 -7.27
C ARG A 205 -10.69 -12.96 -7.35
N ILE A 206 -9.66 -12.55 -6.60
CA ILE A 206 -8.37 -13.27 -6.56
C ILE A 206 -8.53 -14.73 -6.16
N ARG A 207 -9.47 -15.06 -5.25
CA ARG A 207 -9.72 -16.44 -4.84
C ARG A 207 -10.25 -17.31 -5.98
N HIS A 208 -11.06 -16.73 -6.88
CA HIS A 208 -11.51 -17.43 -8.09
C HIS A 208 -10.34 -17.67 -9.06
N HIS A 209 -9.45 -16.71 -9.22
CA HIS A 209 -8.24 -16.90 -10.05
C HIS A 209 -7.27 -17.91 -9.44
N PHE A 210 -7.14 -17.97 -8.10
CA PHE A 210 -6.39 -19.01 -7.42
C PHE A 210 -6.94 -20.40 -7.75
N LYS A 211 -8.25 -20.58 -7.71
CA LYS A 211 -8.88 -21.88 -8.03
C LYS A 211 -8.44 -22.41 -9.40
N HIS A 212 -8.18 -21.54 -10.36
CA HIS A 212 -7.79 -21.93 -11.74
C HIS A 212 -6.28 -21.98 -11.97
N ASN A 213 -5.46 -21.41 -11.10
CA ASN A 213 -4.03 -21.21 -11.38
C ASN A 213 -3.08 -21.66 -10.26
N ILE A 214 -3.50 -21.70 -8.98
CA ILE A 214 -2.59 -21.93 -7.84
C ILE A 214 -1.91 -23.30 -7.85
N TRP A 215 -2.57 -24.32 -8.40
CA TRP A 215 -2.06 -25.68 -8.53
C TRP A 215 -1.15 -25.89 -9.75
N ARG A 216 -1.02 -24.88 -10.60
CA ARG A 216 -0.23 -24.94 -11.85
C ARG A 216 1.20 -24.48 -11.59
N ARG A 217 2.19 -25.33 -11.83
CA ARG A 217 3.62 -25.05 -11.61
C ARG A 217 4.17 -23.94 -12.52
N GLU A 218 3.54 -23.74 -13.67
CA GLU A 218 3.89 -22.70 -14.62
C GLU A 218 3.55 -21.31 -14.11
N CYS A 219 2.49 -21.20 -13.32
CA CYS A 219 2.00 -19.93 -12.78
C CYS A 219 2.83 -19.43 -11.61
N SER A 220 2.67 -18.13 -11.32
CA SER A 220 3.25 -17.51 -10.14
C SER A 220 2.24 -16.67 -9.39
N ILE A 221 2.43 -16.57 -8.07
CA ILE A 221 1.75 -15.61 -7.21
C ILE A 221 2.79 -14.61 -6.75
N ILE A 222 2.53 -13.31 -6.94
CA ILE A 222 3.44 -12.24 -6.55
C ILE A 222 2.75 -11.37 -5.51
N PHE A 223 3.23 -11.41 -4.28
CA PHE A 223 2.81 -10.52 -3.21
C PHE A 223 3.71 -9.28 -3.19
N THR A 224 3.10 -8.11 -3.34
CA THR A 224 3.79 -6.81 -3.41
C THR A 224 3.63 -6.00 -2.13
N GLY A 225 3.26 -6.63 -1.02
CA GLY A 225 3.07 -5.98 0.27
C GLY A 225 3.00 -6.98 1.40
N PHE A 226 3.03 -6.45 2.62
CA PHE A 226 2.92 -7.22 3.84
C PHE A 226 1.63 -8.06 3.86
N GLN A 227 1.72 -9.26 4.41
CA GLN A 227 0.59 -10.16 4.60
C GLN A 227 0.37 -10.35 6.11
N VAL A 228 -0.79 -9.95 6.58
CA VAL A 228 -1.15 -9.97 8.01
C VAL A 228 -1.26 -11.41 8.50
N PRO A 229 -0.72 -11.75 9.67
CA PRO A 229 -0.91 -13.05 10.31
C PRO A 229 -2.39 -13.47 10.36
N GLY A 230 -2.67 -14.75 10.11
CA GLY A 230 -4.03 -15.30 10.07
C GLY A 230 -4.74 -15.17 8.73
N THR A 231 -4.18 -14.49 7.74
CA THR A 231 -4.76 -14.37 6.39
C THR A 231 -4.31 -15.48 5.45
N LEU A 232 -5.12 -15.78 4.43
CA LEU A 232 -4.76 -16.76 3.38
C LEU A 232 -3.47 -16.32 2.64
N GLY A 233 -3.31 -15.02 2.39
CA GLY A 233 -2.08 -14.49 1.77
C GLY A 233 -0.85 -14.81 2.61
N ARG A 234 -0.91 -14.62 3.93
CA ARG A 234 0.17 -14.94 4.85
C ARG A 234 0.46 -16.44 4.88
N TYR A 235 -0.57 -17.27 4.93
CA TYR A 235 -0.44 -18.72 4.91
C TYR A 235 0.29 -19.22 3.65
N ILE A 236 -0.01 -18.62 2.48
CA ILE A 236 0.68 -18.93 1.21
C ILE A 236 2.14 -18.47 1.27
N VAL A 237 2.42 -17.27 1.76
CA VAL A 237 3.77 -16.70 1.87
C VAL A 237 4.64 -17.52 2.81
N ASP A 238 4.08 -18.05 3.91
CA ASP A 238 4.79 -18.92 4.85
C ASP A 238 5.10 -20.32 4.29
N GLY A 239 4.73 -20.59 3.03
CA GLY A 239 5.12 -21.81 2.32
C GLY A 239 4.18 -22.99 2.46
N ALA A 240 2.91 -22.72 2.75
CA ALA A 240 1.86 -23.76 2.77
C ALA A 240 1.85 -24.57 1.47
N LYS A 241 1.59 -25.88 1.57
CA LYS A 241 1.56 -26.80 0.42
C LYS A 241 0.16 -26.97 -0.16
N SER A 242 -0.86 -26.68 0.62
CA SER A 242 -2.27 -26.64 0.21
C SER A 242 -3.00 -25.54 0.99
N ALA A 243 -4.14 -25.10 0.48
CA ALA A 243 -5.03 -24.16 1.17
C ALA A 243 -6.49 -24.40 0.77
N TYR A 244 -7.42 -24.08 1.66
CA TYR A 244 -8.84 -24.07 1.36
C TYR A 244 -9.23 -22.80 0.61
N ILE A 245 -9.65 -22.95 -0.65
CA ILE A 245 -10.04 -21.85 -1.53
C ILE A 245 -11.46 -22.09 -2.01
N LEU A 246 -12.39 -21.21 -1.65
CA LEU A 246 -13.82 -21.34 -1.98
C LEU A 246 -14.42 -22.70 -1.62
N GLY A 247 -14.03 -23.25 -0.44
CA GLY A 247 -14.53 -24.53 0.09
C GLY A 247 -13.84 -25.77 -0.45
N GLU A 248 -12.84 -25.64 -1.32
CA GLU A 248 -12.08 -26.79 -1.87
C GLU A 248 -10.60 -26.70 -1.43
N GLU A 249 -10.03 -27.84 -1.04
CA GLU A 249 -8.60 -27.93 -0.76
C GLU A 249 -7.82 -27.95 -2.08
N MET A 250 -6.92 -26.97 -2.25
CA MET A 250 -6.12 -26.77 -3.45
C MET A 250 -4.64 -26.92 -3.13
N ALA A 251 -3.91 -27.73 -3.88
CA ALA A 251 -2.45 -27.77 -3.78
C ALA A 251 -1.84 -26.46 -4.27
N ILE A 252 -0.89 -25.91 -3.53
CA ILE A 252 -0.11 -24.72 -3.91
C ILE A 252 1.15 -25.21 -4.63
N ARG A 253 1.16 -25.09 -5.95
CA ARG A 253 2.29 -25.47 -6.82
C ARG A 253 2.84 -24.29 -7.61
N ALA A 254 2.07 -23.22 -7.75
CA ALA A 254 2.53 -21.97 -8.34
C ALA A 254 3.73 -21.43 -7.56
N LYS A 255 4.69 -20.82 -8.25
CA LYS A 255 5.85 -20.18 -7.59
C LYS A 255 5.41 -18.93 -6.87
N VAL A 256 5.72 -18.83 -5.58
CA VAL A 256 5.38 -17.68 -4.74
C VAL A 256 6.58 -16.74 -4.69
N TYR A 257 6.35 -15.45 -4.93
CA TYR A 257 7.31 -14.36 -4.77
C TYR A 257 6.75 -13.35 -3.76
N THR A 258 7.63 -12.83 -2.92
CA THR A 258 7.36 -11.73 -1.98
C THR A 258 8.30 -10.57 -2.28
N ILE A 259 7.75 -9.47 -2.76
CA ILE A 259 8.54 -8.30 -3.19
C ILE A 259 8.20 -7.15 -2.24
N GLY A 260 9.13 -6.84 -1.31
CA GLY A 260 8.86 -5.96 -0.17
C GLY A 260 8.95 -4.46 -0.42
N GLY A 261 9.58 -4.01 -1.53
CA GLY A 261 9.83 -2.58 -1.79
C GLY A 261 8.61 -1.79 -2.29
N PHE A 262 7.46 -2.45 -2.46
CA PHE A 262 6.22 -1.80 -2.91
C PHE A 262 5.29 -1.40 -1.76
N SER A 263 5.70 -1.46 -0.50
CA SER A 263 4.84 -0.97 0.58
C SER A 263 4.49 0.50 0.36
N ALA A 264 3.25 0.88 0.65
CA ALA A 264 2.84 2.26 0.64
C ALA A 264 3.13 2.97 1.97
N HIS A 265 3.21 2.23 3.09
CA HIS A 265 3.56 2.80 4.39
C HIS A 265 5.03 3.19 4.46
N ALA A 266 5.31 4.23 5.21
CA ALA A 266 6.66 4.59 5.64
C ALA A 266 7.35 3.45 6.41
N ASP A 267 8.66 3.31 6.25
CA ASP A 267 9.48 2.41 7.04
C ASP A 267 9.98 3.08 8.35
N GLN A 268 10.76 2.35 9.16
CA GLN A 268 11.28 2.87 10.42
C GLN A 268 12.05 4.18 10.23
N GLY A 269 12.86 4.27 9.19
CA GLY A 269 13.68 5.46 8.92
C GLY A 269 12.82 6.66 8.56
N GLU A 270 11.85 6.46 7.68
CA GLU A 270 10.92 7.49 7.22
C GLU A 270 9.97 7.96 8.34
N LEU A 271 9.48 7.03 9.18
CA LEU A 271 8.70 7.37 10.38
C LEU A 271 9.49 8.22 11.37
N LEU A 272 10.80 7.90 11.57
CA LEU A 272 11.68 8.69 12.42
C LEU A 272 12.00 10.06 11.81
N GLU A 273 12.18 10.15 10.49
CA GLU A 273 12.36 11.41 9.76
C GLU A 273 11.14 12.31 9.93
N TRP A 274 9.93 11.76 9.74
CA TRP A 274 8.68 12.48 9.90
C TRP A 274 8.49 13.01 11.34
N LEU A 275 8.79 12.19 12.36
CA LEU A 275 8.79 12.61 13.77
C LEU A 275 9.88 13.63 14.08
N GLY A 276 11.04 13.51 13.46
CA GLY A 276 12.18 14.40 13.63
C GLY A 276 11.95 15.82 13.09
N ALA A 277 10.90 16.01 12.29
CA ALA A 277 10.51 17.34 11.80
C ALA A 277 9.86 18.22 12.88
N PHE A 278 9.35 17.64 13.98
CA PHE A 278 8.79 18.42 15.10
C PHE A 278 9.88 19.10 15.90
N THR A 279 9.78 20.42 16.04
CA THR A 279 10.78 21.27 16.69
C THR A 279 10.54 21.50 18.18
N ASN A 280 9.35 21.18 18.69
CA ASN A 280 8.92 21.47 20.06
C ASN A 280 8.73 20.25 20.97
N ASN A 281 9.35 19.11 20.62
CA ASN A 281 9.37 17.88 21.41
C ASN A 281 7.97 17.42 21.89
N PRO A 282 7.04 17.06 21.00
CA PRO A 282 5.71 16.64 21.37
C PRO A 282 5.72 15.33 22.16
N ARG A 283 4.67 15.10 22.97
CA ARG A 283 4.39 13.77 23.52
C ARG A 283 3.81 12.89 22.41
N VAL A 284 4.41 11.71 22.20
CA VAL A 284 4.09 10.81 21.05
C VAL A 284 3.36 9.57 21.54
N PHE A 285 2.19 9.30 20.94
CA PHE A 285 1.42 8.07 21.12
C PHE A 285 1.60 7.20 19.88
N ILE A 286 2.13 6.00 20.07
CA ILE A 286 2.43 5.06 18.99
C ILE A 286 1.29 4.05 18.88
N VAL A 287 0.66 3.98 17.71
CA VAL A 287 -0.53 3.17 17.43
C VAL A 287 -0.41 2.45 16.09
N HIS A 288 -1.46 1.74 15.66
CA HIS A 288 -1.59 1.16 14.32
C HIS A 288 -0.35 0.34 13.89
N GLY A 289 -0.03 -0.68 14.70
CA GLY A 289 1.01 -1.68 14.44
C GLY A 289 0.79 -2.92 15.26
N GLU A 290 1.52 -3.99 14.96
CA GLU A 290 1.58 -5.13 15.85
C GLU A 290 2.25 -4.70 17.18
N GLU A 291 1.73 -5.14 18.31
CA GLU A 291 2.23 -4.72 19.65
C GLU A 291 3.76 -4.84 19.78
N PRO A 292 4.42 -5.96 19.38
CA PRO A 292 5.87 -6.03 19.46
C PRO A 292 6.58 -4.98 18.59
N VAL A 293 6.01 -4.65 17.42
CA VAL A 293 6.56 -3.63 16.50
C VAL A 293 6.42 -2.25 17.10
N ALA A 294 5.25 -1.93 17.68
CA ALA A 294 5.00 -0.63 18.32
C ALA A 294 5.93 -0.39 19.53
N LEU A 295 6.15 -1.42 20.36
CA LEU A 295 7.05 -1.35 21.51
C LEU A 295 8.53 -1.19 21.10
N GLU A 296 8.95 -1.87 20.04
CA GLU A 296 10.31 -1.70 19.49
C GLU A 296 10.50 -0.30 18.89
N PHE A 297 9.48 0.20 18.18
CA PHE A 297 9.51 1.55 17.61
C PHE A 297 9.51 2.62 18.72
N GLU A 298 8.74 2.43 19.79
CA GLU A 298 8.75 3.30 20.96
C GLU A 298 10.16 3.47 21.52
N LYS A 299 10.86 2.36 21.75
CA LYS A 299 12.25 2.37 22.21
C LYS A 299 13.15 3.14 21.26
N THR A 300 13.02 2.88 19.95
CA THR A 300 13.82 3.54 18.92
C THR A 300 13.59 5.04 18.87
N VAL A 301 12.33 5.51 18.99
CA VAL A 301 12.00 6.94 19.05
C VAL A 301 12.61 7.61 20.28
N ARG A 302 12.52 6.98 21.44
CA ARG A 302 13.15 7.51 22.67
C ARG A 302 14.67 7.63 22.55
N GLU A 303 15.32 6.58 22.02
CA GLU A 303 16.77 6.53 21.89
C GLU A 303 17.31 7.50 20.85
N LYS A 304 16.63 7.64 19.69
CA LYS A 304 17.13 8.46 18.58
C LYS A 304 16.67 9.91 18.61
N LEU A 305 15.44 10.16 19.07
CA LEU A 305 14.83 11.50 19.02
C LEU A 305 14.67 12.13 20.42
N GLY A 306 14.83 11.37 21.50
CA GLY A 306 14.66 11.86 22.86
C GLY A 306 13.22 12.25 23.23
N LEU A 307 12.23 11.85 22.42
CA LEU A 307 10.83 12.20 22.62
C LEU A 307 10.19 11.37 23.73
N THR A 308 9.22 11.95 24.43
CA THR A 308 8.37 11.22 25.38
C THR A 308 7.33 10.42 24.60
N THR A 309 7.34 9.10 24.75
CA THR A 309 6.52 8.17 23.97
C THR A 309 5.65 7.31 24.86
N TYR A 310 4.53 6.84 24.32
CA TYR A 310 3.63 5.89 24.96
C TYR A 310 2.94 5.01 23.90
N VAL A 311 2.80 3.71 24.19
CA VAL A 311 2.02 2.76 23.39
C VAL A 311 0.72 2.45 24.13
N PRO A 312 -0.42 2.99 23.72
CA PRO A 312 -1.70 2.77 24.41
C PRO A 312 -2.25 1.38 24.13
N HIS A 313 -2.93 0.80 25.12
CA HIS A 313 -3.70 -0.43 24.93
C HIS A 313 -5.06 -0.15 24.27
N PRO A 314 -5.63 -1.12 23.53
CA PRO A 314 -6.98 -0.95 22.98
C PRO A 314 -8.02 -0.64 24.04
N GLY A 315 -8.75 0.47 23.86
CA GLY A 315 -9.78 0.93 24.80
C GLY A 315 -9.26 1.73 26.00
N GLU A 316 -7.96 2.01 26.04
CA GLU A 316 -7.38 2.84 27.12
C GLU A 316 -7.78 4.31 26.95
N GLU A 317 -8.18 4.95 28.05
CA GLU A 317 -8.46 6.39 28.11
C GLU A 317 -7.25 7.10 28.73
N LEU A 318 -6.77 8.13 28.05
CA LEU A 318 -5.59 8.90 28.46
C LEU A 318 -5.96 10.38 28.65
N GLU A 319 -5.61 10.93 29.79
CA GLU A 319 -5.63 12.39 30.01
C GLU A 319 -4.39 13.02 29.37
N ILE A 320 -4.59 14.07 28.56
CA ILE A 320 -3.54 14.77 27.81
C ILE A 320 -3.46 16.26 28.15
#